data_e930d340ecb69eb36d57d73ad972b838
#
_entry.id   e930d340ecb69eb36d57d73ad972b838
#
_cell.length_a   1.000
_cell.length_b   1.000
_cell.length_c   1.000
_cell.angle_alpha   90.00
_cell.angle_beta   90.00
_cell.angle_gamma   90.00
#
_symmetry.space_group_name_H-M   'P 1'
#
loop_
_entity.id
_entity.type
_entity.pdbx_description
1 polymer ?
#
loop_
_entity_poly.entity_id
_entity_poly.type
_entity_poly.pdbx_seq_one_letter_code
_entity_poly.pdbx_strand_id
1 'polypeptide(L)'
;MMNPIELKKAVGSGLLSFPVTHFDDQLTFDEPKYRRHVEWLSGYDAAALFAAGGTGEFFSLNPAEIPQVVRAAKASAGKTPIISGTGYGTSLAIEIAKAAEKAGADGLLLL
;
A
#
# COMPACT_ATOMS: atom_id res chain seq x y z
N MET A 1 0.11 8.33 -11.26
CA MET A 1 -1.03 7.47 -10.83
C MET A 1 -1.63 6.78 -12.05
N MET A 2 -1.89 5.49 -11.92
CA MET A 2 -2.53 4.69 -12.97
C MET A 2 -4.02 5.07 -13.07
N ASN A 3 -4.60 5.14 -14.28
CA ASN A 3 -6.04 5.39 -14.38
C ASN A 3 -6.85 4.13 -14.02
N PRO A 4 -8.15 4.27 -13.67
CA PRO A 4 -8.96 3.14 -13.20
C PRO A 4 -9.07 1.98 -14.19
N ILE A 5 -9.10 2.26 -15.49
CA ILE A 5 -9.21 1.22 -16.52
C ILE A 5 -7.92 0.41 -16.60
N GLU A 6 -6.78 1.08 -16.55
CA GLU A 6 -5.47 0.44 -16.54
C GLU A 6 -5.29 -0.43 -15.29
N LEU A 7 -5.68 0.09 -14.13
CA LEU A 7 -5.61 -0.65 -12.87
C LEU A 7 -6.50 -1.89 -12.91
N LYS A 8 -7.72 -1.76 -13.42
CA LYS A 8 -8.64 -2.89 -13.57
C LYS A 8 -8.01 -4.01 -14.40
N LYS A 9 -7.34 -3.66 -15.51
CA LYS A 9 -6.65 -4.64 -16.33
C LYS A 9 -5.48 -5.29 -15.58
N ALA A 10 -4.69 -4.49 -14.88
CA ALA A 10 -3.52 -4.98 -14.14
C ALA A 10 -3.94 -6.00 -13.08
N VAL A 11 -4.90 -5.66 -12.22
CA VAL A 11 -5.33 -6.52 -11.13
C VAL A 11 -6.15 -7.73 -11.60
N GLY A 12 -6.68 -7.69 -12.80
CA GLY A 12 -7.45 -8.79 -13.39
C GLY A 12 -6.60 -9.92 -13.94
N SER A 13 -5.28 -9.76 -14.01
CA SER A 13 -4.38 -10.75 -14.60
C SER A 13 -3.02 -10.71 -13.90
N GLY A 14 -2.70 -11.74 -13.17
CA GLY A 14 -1.42 -11.88 -12.50
C GLY A 14 -1.53 -12.02 -11.00
N LEU A 15 -0.38 -12.04 -10.34
CA LEU A 15 -0.26 -12.25 -8.90
C LEU A 15 -0.49 -10.94 -8.15
N LEU A 16 -1.36 -10.97 -7.15
CA LEU A 16 -1.53 -9.89 -6.19
C LEU A 16 -0.70 -10.22 -4.96
N SER A 17 0.17 -9.31 -4.54
CA SER A 17 1.04 -9.53 -3.39
C SER A 17 0.75 -8.51 -2.28
N PHE A 18 0.89 -8.97 -1.03
CA PHE A 18 0.51 -8.23 0.17
C PHE A 18 1.72 -8.12 1.10
N PRO A 19 2.57 -7.11 0.92
CA PRO A 19 3.76 -6.96 1.77
C PRO A 19 3.39 -6.73 3.24
N VAL A 20 4.22 -7.26 4.13
CA VAL A 20 4.16 -6.96 5.56
C VAL A 20 4.64 -5.53 5.80
N THR A 21 4.21 -4.91 6.89
CA THR A 21 4.72 -3.61 7.33
C THR A 21 5.79 -3.83 8.39
N HIS A 22 6.96 -3.25 8.19
CA HIS A 22 8.10 -3.41 9.10
C HIS A 22 8.05 -2.36 10.22
N PHE A 23 8.34 -2.81 11.43
CA PHE A 23 8.44 -1.95 12.61
C PHE A 23 9.79 -2.14 13.28
N ASP A 24 10.28 -1.10 13.92
CA ASP A 24 11.46 -1.17 14.76
C ASP A 24 11.10 -1.67 16.18
N ASP A 25 12.09 -1.72 17.08
CA ASP A 25 11.89 -2.21 18.44
C ASP A 25 10.98 -1.31 19.29
N GLN A 26 10.76 -0.08 18.88
CA GLN A 26 9.82 0.85 19.50
C GLN A 26 8.44 0.82 18.87
N LEU A 27 8.19 -0.14 17.95
CA LEU A 27 6.93 -0.27 17.21
C LEU A 27 6.64 0.92 16.28
N THR A 28 7.68 1.63 15.86
CA THR A 28 7.60 2.68 14.86
C THR A 28 7.85 2.10 13.47
N PHE A 29 7.17 2.62 12.45
CA PHE A 29 7.36 2.17 11.08
C PHE A 29 8.82 2.26 10.66
N ASP A 30 9.41 1.11 10.28
CA ASP A 30 10.78 1.02 9.81
C ASP A 30 10.81 1.18 8.29
N GLU A 31 10.83 2.42 7.84
CA GLU A 31 10.77 2.73 6.41
C GLU A 31 11.94 2.14 5.61
N PRO A 32 13.21 2.20 6.05
CA PRO A 32 14.30 1.61 5.28
C PRO A 32 14.15 0.11 5.02
N LYS A 33 13.74 -0.66 6.03
CA LYS A 33 13.50 -2.10 5.87
C LYS A 33 12.32 -2.36 4.94
N TYR A 34 11.25 -1.59 5.09
CA TYR A 34 10.06 -1.72 4.26
C TYR A 34 10.38 -1.44 2.79
N ARG A 35 11.13 -0.38 2.50
CA ARG A 35 11.54 -0.04 1.14
C ARG A 35 12.35 -1.15 0.49
N ARG A 36 13.30 -1.73 1.21
CA ARG A 36 14.10 -2.86 0.70
C ARG A 36 13.22 -4.07 0.38
N HIS A 37 12.24 -4.35 1.23
CA HIS A 37 11.31 -5.46 1.02
C HIS A 37 10.42 -5.22 -0.21
N VAL A 38 9.86 -4.03 -0.36
CA VAL A 38 9.02 -3.67 -1.51
C VAL A 38 9.84 -3.71 -2.81
N GLU A 39 11.05 -3.19 -2.79
CA GLU A 39 11.95 -3.24 -3.95
C GLU A 39 12.22 -4.69 -4.36
N TRP A 40 12.48 -5.56 -3.39
CA TRP A 40 12.68 -6.98 -3.65
C TRP A 40 11.42 -7.63 -4.24
N LEU A 41 10.25 -7.37 -3.67
CA LEU A 41 8.98 -7.88 -4.18
C LEU A 41 8.69 -7.39 -5.60
N SER A 42 9.00 -6.14 -5.90
CA SER A 42 8.74 -5.57 -7.23
C SER A 42 9.62 -6.18 -8.33
N GLY A 43 10.66 -6.91 -7.95
CA GLY A 43 11.48 -7.68 -8.88
C GLY A 43 10.80 -8.95 -9.39
N TYR A 44 9.73 -9.38 -8.74
CA TYR A 44 8.88 -10.46 -9.22
C TYR A 44 7.71 -9.86 -10.03
N ASP A 45 7.10 -10.68 -10.88
CA ASP A 45 6.04 -10.20 -11.79
C ASP A 45 4.68 -10.12 -11.06
N ALA A 46 4.58 -9.27 -10.06
CA ALA A 46 3.32 -9.01 -9.38
C ALA A 46 2.48 -7.99 -10.15
N ALA A 47 1.19 -8.23 -10.25
CA ALA A 47 0.25 -7.32 -10.91
C ALA A 47 0.00 -6.05 -10.07
N ALA A 48 0.04 -6.16 -8.76
CA ALA A 48 -0.08 -5.06 -7.81
C ALA A 48 0.46 -5.46 -6.44
N LEU A 49 0.89 -4.47 -5.66
CA LEU A 49 1.26 -4.62 -4.25
C LEU A 49 0.23 -3.88 -3.39
N PHE A 50 -0.26 -4.56 -2.36
CA PHE A 50 -1.27 -4.02 -1.44
C PHE A 50 -0.60 -3.49 -0.18
N ALA A 51 -0.22 -2.22 -0.19
CA ALA A 51 0.43 -1.57 0.95
C ALA A 51 -0.60 -1.27 2.05
N ALA A 52 -0.21 -1.50 3.31
CA ALA A 52 -1.10 -1.30 4.46
C ALA A 52 -2.45 -2.01 4.28
N GLY A 53 -2.43 -3.20 3.72
CA GLY A 53 -3.59 -4.09 3.62
C GLY A 53 -3.71 -4.97 4.85
N GLY A 54 -4.47 -6.06 4.76
CA GLY A 54 -4.64 -6.99 5.89
C GLY A 54 -3.31 -7.58 6.37
N THR A 55 -2.51 -8.13 5.47
CA THR A 55 -1.18 -8.66 5.77
C THR A 55 -0.23 -7.57 6.27
N GLY A 56 -0.39 -6.34 5.77
CA GLY A 56 0.40 -5.18 6.19
C GLY A 56 -0.08 -4.54 7.50
N GLU A 57 -0.94 -5.20 8.25
CA GLU A 57 -1.38 -4.76 9.58
C GLU A 57 -2.19 -3.47 9.56
N PHE A 58 -3.08 -3.30 8.57
CA PHE A 58 -3.91 -2.10 8.45
C PHE A 58 -4.57 -1.70 9.77
N PHE A 59 -5.22 -2.65 10.46
CA PHE A 59 -5.97 -2.37 11.68
C PHE A 59 -5.08 -2.06 12.89
N SER A 60 -3.78 -2.30 12.77
CA SER A 60 -2.79 -1.97 13.82
C SER A 60 -2.08 -0.64 13.56
N LEU A 61 -2.31 -0.03 12.40
CA LEU A 61 -1.68 1.24 12.03
C LEU A 61 -2.55 2.43 12.42
N ASN A 62 -1.90 3.51 12.86
CA ASN A 62 -2.58 4.79 12.98
C ASN A 62 -2.92 5.33 11.60
N PRO A 63 -4.02 6.09 11.44
CA PRO A 63 -4.32 6.73 10.16
C PRO A 63 -3.16 7.56 9.60
N ALA A 64 -2.36 8.19 10.45
CA ALA A 64 -1.20 8.98 10.03
C ALA A 64 -0.05 8.12 9.49
N GLU A 65 0.05 6.85 9.88
CA GLU A 65 1.09 5.94 9.40
C GLU A 65 0.79 5.40 8.00
N ILE A 66 -0.48 5.25 7.65
CA ILE A 66 -0.89 4.67 6.37
C ILE A 66 -0.31 5.41 5.17
N PRO A 67 -0.42 6.74 5.05
CA PRO A 67 0.19 7.44 3.93
C PRO A 67 1.72 7.37 3.92
N GLN A 68 2.36 7.19 5.08
CA GLN A 68 3.82 6.98 5.13
C GLN A 68 4.19 5.65 4.48
N VAL A 69 3.46 4.58 4.82
CA VAL A 69 3.66 3.24 4.24
C VAL A 69 3.40 3.26 2.74
N VAL A 70 2.31 3.88 2.31
CA VAL A 70 1.95 4.00 0.89
C VAL A 70 3.02 4.76 0.10
N ARG A 71 3.50 5.87 0.65
CA ARG A 71 4.54 6.68 0.01
C ARG A 71 5.84 5.89 -0.16
N ALA A 72 6.23 5.16 0.88
CA ALA A 72 7.42 4.31 0.84
C ALA A 72 7.27 3.19 -0.20
N ALA A 73 6.10 2.55 -0.25
CA ALA A 73 5.80 1.52 -1.24
C ALA A 73 5.89 2.07 -2.66
N LYS A 74 5.23 3.20 -2.90
CA LYS A 74 5.22 3.83 -4.24
C LYS A 74 6.62 4.20 -4.71
N ALA A 75 7.45 4.72 -3.82
CA ALA A 75 8.82 5.09 -4.12
C ALA A 75 9.72 3.88 -4.45
N SER A 76 9.39 2.70 -3.97
CA SER A 76 10.24 1.50 -4.06
C SER A 76 9.73 0.45 -5.05
N ALA A 77 8.51 0.57 -5.53
CA ALA A 77 7.84 -0.47 -6.33
C ALA A 77 8.11 -0.37 -7.85
N GLY A 78 8.87 0.62 -8.29
CA GLY A 78 9.07 0.83 -9.72
C GLY A 78 7.74 1.10 -10.43
N LYS A 79 7.38 0.28 -11.42
CA LYS A 79 6.15 0.42 -12.19
C LYS A 79 4.96 -0.36 -11.60
N THR A 80 5.19 -1.16 -10.57
CA THR A 80 4.13 -1.99 -9.98
C THR A 80 3.10 -1.09 -9.29
N PRO A 81 1.80 -1.24 -9.60
CA PRO A 81 0.75 -0.44 -8.95
C PRO A 81 0.69 -0.70 -7.45
N ILE A 82 0.38 0.36 -6.69
CA ILE A 82 0.19 0.27 -5.25
C ILE A 82 -1.28 0.48 -4.92
N ILE A 83 -1.86 -0.48 -4.21
CA ILE A 83 -3.22 -0.41 -3.68
C ILE A 83 -3.11 -0.25 -2.16
N SER A 84 -3.77 0.77 -1.62
CA SER A 84 -3.75 1.04 -0.17
C SER A 84 -5.00 0.47 0.50
N GLY A 85 -4.84 -0.01 1.72
CA GLY A 85 -5.99 -0.28 2.57
C GLY A 85 -6.70 1.01 2.96
N THR A 86 -8.01 0.93 3.14
CA THR A 86 -8.83 1.93 3.82
C THR A 86 -9.97 1.23 4.54
N GLY A 87 -10.54 1.84 5.55
CA GLY A 87 -11.60 1.19 6.31
C GLY A 87 -12.01 1.97 7.54
N TYR A 88 -12.59 1.26 8.50
CA TYR A 88 -13.25 1.77 9.70
C TYR A 88 -14.61 2.41 9.35
N GLY A 89 -15.04 3.42 10.12
CA GLY A 89 -16.26 4.15 9.82
C GLY A 89 -16.13 5.00 8.57
N THR A 90 -17.24 5.37 7.97
CA THR A 90 -17.28 6.04 6.66
C THR A 90 -16.40 7.29 6.61
N SER A 91 -16.50 8.18 7.60
CA SER A 91 -15.73 9.44 7.60
C SER A 91 -14.23 9.17 7.63
N LEU A 92 -13.78 8.25 8.49
CA LEU A 92 -12.37 7.92 8.62
C LEU A 92 -11.86 7.19 7.37
N ALA A 93 -12.67 6.29 6.79
CA ALA A 93 -12.32 5.62 5.54
C ALA A 93 -12.08 6.62 4.41
N ILE A 94 -12.89 7.68 4.33
CA ILE A 94 -12.73 8.76 3.35
C ILE A 94 -11.44 9.54 3.60
N GLU A 95 -11.14 9.88 4.85
CA GLU A 95 -9.90 10.58 5.20
C GLU A 95 -8.66 9.75 4.82
N ILE A 96 -8.67 8.46 5.17
CA ILE A 96 -7.57 7.55 4.82
C ILE A 96 -7.44 7.44 3.31
N ALA A 97 -8.55 7.29 2.59
CA ALA A 97 -8.56 7.19 1.13
C ALA A 97 -7.91 8.42 0.47
N LYS A 98 -8.28 9.63 0.93
CA LYS A 98 -7.70 10.87 0.41
C LYS A 98 -6.19 10.98 0.71
N ALA A 99 -5.78 10.58 1.91
CA ALA A 99 -4.37 10.60 2.28
C ALA A 99 -3.57 9.57 1.47
N ALA A 100 -4.12 8.39 1.22
CA ALA A 100 -3.49 7.37 0.40
C ALA A 100 -3.36 7.83 -1.07
N GLU A 101 -4.40 8.43 -1.62
CA GLU A 101 -4.34 8.99 -2.98
C GLU A 101 -3.24 10.04 -3.09
N LYS A 102 -3.18 10.96 -2.14
CA LYS A 102 -2.15 12.00 -2.09
C LYS A 102 -0.74 11.40 -1.94
N ALA A 103 -0.61 10.28 -1.26
CA ALA A 103 0.66 9.57 -1.09
C ALA A 103 1.07 8.76 -2.34
N GLY A 104 0.20 8.63 -3.33
CA GLY A 104 0.51 8.00 -4.61
C GLY A 104 -0.15 6.65 -4.84
N ALA A 105 -1.11 6.24 -4.02
CA ALA A 105 -1.84 4.99 -4.26
C ALA A 105 -2.58 5.04 -5.60
N ASP A 106 -2.55 3.92 -6.32
CA ASP A 106 -3.25 3.77 -7.60
C ASP A 106 -4.68 3.27 -7.42
N GLY A 107 -4.97 2.69 -6.27
CA GLY A 107 -6.29 2.18 -5.93
C GLY A 107 -6.43 1.94 -4.43
N LEU A 108 -7.62 1.50 -4.04
CA LEU A 108 -7.96 1.27 -2.64
C LEU A 108 -8.56 -0.13 -2.45
N LEU A 109 -8.25 -0.74 -1.32
CA LEU A 109 -8.90 -1.95 -0.83
C LEU A 109 -9.70 -1.56 0.41
N LEU A 110 -11.02 -1.62 0.31
CA LEU A 110 -11.89 -1.33 1.45
C LEU A 110 -11.95 -2.54 2.38
N LEU A 111 -11.53 -2.32 3.60
CA LEU A 111 -11.47 -3.34 4.63
C LEU A 111 -12.60 -3.20 5.67
#